data_6c56467b14531503da90ee7e58344b74
#
_entry.id   6c56467b14531503da90ee7e58344b74
#
_cell.length_a   1.000
_cell.length_b   1.000
_cell.length_c   1.000
_cell.angle_alpha   90.00
_cell.angle_beta   90.00
_cell.angle_gamma   90.00
#
_symmetry.space_group_name_H-M   'P 1'
#
loop_
_entity.id
_entity.type
_entity.pdbx_description
1 polymer ?
#
loop_
_entity_poly.entity_id
_entity_poly.type
_entity_poly.pdbx_seq_one_letter_code
_entity_poly.pdbx_strand_id
1 'polypeptide(L)'
;TMEGPYNIDVNLWGRSIAGGVLDDPWIEAPESIFQLTKSPLEAPDTPAIVDIDFDRGVPTRINGVAMGFAELIQSLETIAGVHGIGRIDMIENRTAGAKSREVYEAPAAVVLHAAHRELQAFVTPRDLERLTSELGVKYADLVYKGLWYTATREAIDALVTHVQERVTGVIRVRLFKGDCRVVG
;
A
#
# COMPACT_ATOMS: atom_id res chain seq x y z
N THR A 1 4.03 16.74 11.03
CA THR A 1 5.16 17.66 11.33
C THR A 1 5.47 18.51 10.12
N MET A 2 5.97 19.72 10.32
CA MET A 2 6.39 20.61 9.22
C MET A 2 7.89 20.42 8.96
N GLU A 3 8.26 20.00 7.74
CA GLU A 3 9.64 20.01 7.27
C GLU A 3 9.76 21.00 6.10
N GLY A 4 10.29 22.19 6.38
CA GLY A 4 10.29 23.29 5.43
C GLY A 4 8.84 23.72 5.08
N PRO A 5 8.49 23.85 3.78
CA PRO A 5 7.14 24.25 3.36
C PRO A 5 6.12 23.11 3.36
N TYR A 6 6.51 21.87 3.69
CA TYR A 6 5.67 20.68 3.58
C TYR A 6 5.07 20.27 4.93
N ASN A 7 3.85 19.77 4.89
CA ASN A 7 3.24 19.03 5.98
C ASN A 7 3.47 17.54 5.75
N ILE A 8 4.10 16.88 6.74
CA ILE A 8 4.51 15.48 6.61
C ILE A 8 3.97 14.68 7.78
N ASP A 9 3.25 13.60 7.47
CA ASP A 9 2.82 12.60 8.42
C ASP A 9 3.50 11.26 8.13
N VAL A 10 3.91 10.56 9.19
CA VAL A 10 4.65 9.29 9.11
C VAL A 10 3.98 8.26 10.01
N ASN A 11 3.83 7.06 9.51
CA ASN A 11 3.36 5.91 10.27
C ASN A 11 4.03 4.62 9.77
N LEU A 12 3.60 3.45 10.28
CA LEU A 12 4.18 2.16 9.88
C LEU A 12 4.03 1.88 8.36
N TRP A 13 3.01 2.42 7.69
CA TRP A 13 2.76 2.19 6.27
C TRP A 13 3.55 3.11 5.34
N GLY A 14 4.17 4.15 5.86
CA GLY A 14 4.96 5.09 5.06
C GLY A 14 4.76 6.55 5.45
N ARG A 15 4.90 7.43 4.47
CA ARG A 15 4.81 8.89 4.63
C ARG A 15 3.77 9.49 3.70
N SER A 16 3.09 10.54 4.17
CA SER A 16 2.32 11.45 3.32
C SER A 16 2.94 12.84 3.35
N ILE A 17 2.92 13.52 2.22
CA ILE A 17 3.57 14.82 2.00
C ILE A 17 2.57 15.72 1.28
N ALA A 18 2.28 16.89 1.86
CA ALA A 18 1.35 17.88 1.28
C ALA A 18 1.88 19.29 1.44
N GLY A 19 1.31 20.24 0.69
CA GLY A 19 1.65 21.66 0.77
C GLY A 19 2.88 22.05 -0.04
N GLY A 20 3.35 23.28 0.18
CA GLY A 20 4.49 23.82 -0.54
C GLY A 20 4.25 23.87 -2.05
N VAL A 21 5.22 23.42 -2.84
CA VAL A 21 5.10 23.41 -4.30
C VAL A 21 4.04 22.42 -4.82
N LEU A 22 3.62 21.46 -3.99
CA LEU A 22 2.60 20.46 -4.36
C LEU A 22 1.19 21.07 -4.45
N ASP A 23 0.96 22.27 -3.92
CA ASP A 23 -0.31 23.00 -4.04
C ASP A 23 -0.58 23.43 -5.49
N ASP A 24 0.45 23.55 -6.32
CA ASP A 24 0.31 23.74 -7.76
C ASP A 24 0.30 22.37 -8.45
N PRO A 25 -0.84 21.94 -9.05
CA PRO A 25 -0.95 20.63 -9.66
C PRO A 25 -0.10 20.46 -10.93
N TRP A 26 0.45 21.56 -11.51
CA TRP A 26 1.34 21.51 -12.66
C TRP A 26 2.81 21.32 -12.32
N ILE A 27 3.18 21.42 -11.05
CA ILE A 27 4.55 21.22 -10.61
C ILE A 27 4.75 19.76 -10.23
N GLU A 28 5.68 19.09 -10.88
CA GLU A 28 6.09 17.73 -10.51
C GLU A 28 6.65 17.70 -9.09
N ALA A 29 6.36 16.66 -8.33
CA ALA A 29 6.90 16.46 -7.00
C ALA A 29 8.44 16.39 -7.06
N PRO A 30 9.17 17.31 -6.40
CA PRO A 30 10.62 17.33 -6.49
C PRO A 30 11.23 16.10 -5.84
N GLU A 31 12.30 15.56 -6.44
CA GLU A 31 12.97 14.36 -5.94
C GLU A 31 13.41 14.47 -4.47
N SER A 32 13.71 15.69 -4.02
CA SER A 32 14.18 15.96 -2.65
C SER A 32 13.17 15.68 -1.54
N ILE A 33 11.89 15.53 -1.85
CA ILE A 33 10.87 15.22 -0.83
C ILE A 33 10.82 13.73 -0.48
N PHE A 34 11.35 12.86 -1.36
CA PHE A 34 11.33 11.42 -1.15
C PHE A 34 12.50 10.98 -0.24
N GLN A 35 12.19 10.18 0.78
CA GLN A 35 13.16 9.69 1.76
C GLN A 35 13.16 8.16 1.88
N LEU A 36 12.01 7.51 1.66
CA LEU A 36 11.89 6.05 1.76
C LEU A 36 12.19 5.35 0.43
N THR A 37 12.12 6.08 -0.68
CA THR A 37 12.23 5.51 -2.02
C THR A 37 13.35 6.18 -2.81
N LYS A 38 14.17 5.40 -3.47
CA LYS A 38 15.13 5.90 -4.46
C LYS A 38 14.42 6.32 -5.74
N SER A 39 15.01 7.27 -6.46
CA SER A 39 14.60 7.54 -7.84
C SER A 39 14.68 6.25 -8.67
N PRO A 40 13.68 5.96 -9.53
CA PRO A 40 13.76 4.84 -10.47
C PRO A 40 15.02 4.88 -11.35
N LEU A 41 15.55 6.07 -11.63
CA LEU A 41 16.79 6.25 -12.40
C LEU A 41 18.04 5.79 -11.63
N GLU A 42 18.02 5.89 -10.30
CA GLU A 42 19.12 5.50 -9.40
C GLU A 42 18.93 4.11 -8.78
N ALA A 43 17.78 3.49 -9.04
CA ALA A 43 17.47 2.16 -8.56
C ALA A 43 18.35 1.10 -9.24
N PRO A 44 18.63 -0.04 -8.58
CA PRO A 44 19.48 -1.09 -9.13
C PRO A 44 19.02 -1.59 -10.51
N ASP A 45 19.98 -1.92 -11.38
CA ASP A 45 19.72 -2.52 -12.71
C ASP A 45 19.38 -4.01 -12.63
N THR A 46 19.52 -4.62 -11.46
CA THR A 46 19.11 -6.00 -11.21
C THR A 46 17.81 -6.01 -10.42
N PRO A 47 16.75 -6.68 -10.90
CA PRO A 47 15.49 -6.78 -10.18
C PRO A 47 15.64 -7.57 -8.88
N ALA A 48 14.85 -7.23 -7.85
CA ALA A 48 14.66 -8.09 -6.69
C ALA A 48 13.45 -9.01 -6.93
N ILE A 49 13.60 -10.28 -6.54
CA ILE A 49 12.52 -11.25 -6.50
C ILE A 49 12.21 -11.51 -5.03
N VAL A 50 10.94 -11.37 -4.67
CA VAL A 50 10.49 -11.52 -3.28
C VAL A 50 9.30 -12.47 -3.24
N ASP A 51 9.41 -13.52 -2.44
CA ASP A 51 8.31 -14.42 -2.11
C ASP A 51 7.65 -13.96 -0.83
N ILE A 52 6.32 -13.82 -0.85
CA ILE A 52 5.52 -13.39 0.31
C ILE A 52 4.50 -14.48 0.61
N ASP A 53 4.60 -15.05 1.80
CA ASP A 53 3.62 -16.04 2.28
C ASP A 53 2.46 -15.33 2.97
N PHE A 54 1.26 -15.75 2.65
CA PHE A 54 0.03 -15.32 3.31
C PHE A 54 -0.64 -16.51 4.02
N ASP A 55 -1.12 -16.28 5.22
CA ASP A 55 -2.02 -17.17 5.95
C ASP A 55 -3.32 -16.43 6.26
N ARG A 56 -4.43 -16.88 5.69
CA ARG A 56 -5.76 -16.28 5.84
C ARG A 56 -5.74 -14.76 5.62
N GLY A 57 -5.12 -14.33 4.52
CA GLY A 57 -4.99 -12.93 4.10
C GLY A 57 -3.91 -12.12 4.82
N VAL A 58 -3.26 -12.68 5.83
CA VAL A 58 -2.22 -11.98 6.61
C VAL A 58 -0.84 -12.40 6.10
N PRO A 59 0.05 -11.48 5.74
CA PRO A 59 1.42 -11.81 5.36
C PRO A 59 2.21 -12.28 6.59
N THR A 60 2.95 -13.39 6.44
CA THR A 60 3.62 -14.07 7.56
C THR A 60 5.11 -14.30 7.35
N ARG A 61 5.58 -14.35 6.07
CA ARG A 61 6.99 -14.58 5.73
C ARG A 61 7.41 -13.78 4.51
N ILE A 62 8.70 -13.47 4.46
CA ILE A 62 9.38 -12.98 3.26
C ILE A 62 10.51 -13.95 2.94
N ASN A 63 10.55 -14.48 1.71
CA ASN A 63 11.58 -15.43 1.24
C ASN A 63 11.75 -16.63 2.19
N GLY A 64 10.62 -17.14 2.73
CA GLY A 64 10.59 -18.26 3.67
C GLY A 64 10.95 -17.91 5.12
N VAL A 65 11.38 -16.68 5.42
CA VAL A 65 11.71 -16.22 6.77
C VAL A 65 10.45 -15.68 7.46
N ALA A 66 10.03 -16.33 8.53
CA ALA A 66 8.91 -15.87 9.36
C ALA A 66 9.32 -14.66 10.21
N MET A 67 8.44 -13.67 10.29
CA MET A 67 8.69 -12.45 11.05
C MET A 67 7.38 -11.82 11.55
N GLY A 68 7.48 -10.97 12.57
CA GLY A 68 6.33 -10.20 13.04
C GLY A 68 5.82 -9.22 11.99
N PHE A 69 4.53 -8.88 12.08
CA PHE A 69 3.89 -8.04 11.04
C PHE A 69 4.60 -6.67 10.83
N ALA A 70 4.99 -6.00 11.92
CA ALA A 70 5.72 -4.73 11.82
C ALA A 70 7.12 -4.90 11.18
N GLU A 71 7.83 -5.96 11.54
CA GLU A 71 9.14 -6.30 10.96
C GLU A 71 9.03 -6.63 9.47
N LEU A 72 7.99 -7.35 9.09
CA LEU A 72 7.68 -7.67 7.70
C LEU A 72 7.47 -6.40 6.86
N ILE A 73 6.67 -5.46 7.37
CA ILE A 73 6.43 -4.18 6.70
C ILE A 73 7.75 -3.41 6.54
N GLN A 74 8.55 -3.27 7.59
CA GLN A 74 9.84 -2.55 7.53
C GLN A 74 10.83 -3.21 6.57
N SER A 75 10.86 -4.54 6.51
CA SER A 75 11.68 -5.28 5.56
C SER A 75 11.27 -5.02 4.12
N LEU A 76 9.97 -5.09 3.83
CA LEU A 76 9.44 -4.78 2.49
C LEU A 76 9.63 -3.31 2.13
N GLU A 77 9.47 -2.38 3.08
CA GLU A 77 9.72 -0.97 2.88
C GLU A 77 11.15 -0.75 2.39
N THR A 78 12.12 -1.38 3.05
CA THR A 78 13.53 -1.27 2.68
C THR A 78 13.79 -1.87 1.29
N ILE A 79 13.33 -3.09 1.03
CA ILE A 79 13.56 -3.78 -0.24
C ILE A 79 12.89 -3.03 -1.40
N ALA A 80 11.62 -2.67 -1.26
CA ALA A 80 10.86 -2.02 -2.30
C ALA A 80 11.29 -0.56 -2.52
N GLY A 81 11.63 0.15 -1.45
CA GLY A 81 12.11 1.52 -1.50
C GLY A 81 13.42 1.67 -2.29
N VAL A 82 14.36 0.74 -2.13
CA VAL A 82 15.62 0.70 -2.93
C VAL A 82 15.33 0.58 -4.43
N HIS A 83 14.22 -0.09 -4.81
CA HIS A 83 13.79 -0.23 -6.20
C HIS A 83 12.83 0.88 -6.66
N GLY A 84 12.66 1.94 -5.88
CA GLY A 84 11.83 3.10 -6.24
C GLY A 84 10.32 2.83 -6.21
N ILE A 85 9.88 1.78 -5.54
CA ILE A 85 8.46 1.40 -5.46
C ILE A 85 7.80 2.09 -4.28
N GLY A 86 6.54 2.51 -4.47
CA GLY A 86 5.73 3.06 -3.38
C GLY A 86 5.45 4.56 -3.48
N ARG A 87 5.89 5.23 -4.54
CA ARG A 87 5.54 6.63 -4.80
C ARG A 87 4.14 6.73 -5.39
N ILE A 88 3.27 7.48 -4.74
CA ILE A 88 1.89 7.71 -5.16
C ILE A 88 1.63 9.21 -5.11
N ASP A 89 1.16 9.77 -6.22
CA ASP A 89 0.75 11.18 -6.32
C ASP A 89 -0.72 11.21 -6.69
N MET A 90 -1.55 11.79 -5.84
CA MET A 90 -3.00 11.73 -6.01
C MET A 90 -3.72 12.98 -5.51
N ILE A 91 -4.91 13.21 -6.05
CA ILE A 91 -5.84 14.23 -5.55
C ILE A 91 -6.83 13.57 -4.59
N GLU A 92 -6.85 14.05 -3.38
CA GLU A 92 -7.77 13.59 -2.33
C GLU A 92 -8.98 14.50 -2.16
N ASN A 93 -10.07 13.89 -1.71
CA ASN A 93 -11.27 14.58 -1.27
C ASN A 93 -11.24 14.72 0.25
N ARG A 94 -11.06 15.92 0.75
CA ARG A 94 -11.17 16.18 2.18
C ARG A 94 -12.62 16.06 2.67
N THR A 95 -12.82 15.68 3.91
CA THR A 95 -14.17 15.57 4.52
C THR A 95 -14.97 16.86 4.44
N ALA A 96 -14.31 18.01 4.44
CA ALA A 96 -14.91 19.33 4.26
C ALA A 96 -15.26 19.68 2.79
N GLY A 97 -15.07 18.76 1.83
CA GLY A 97 -15.36 18.96 0.42
C GLY A 97 -14.26 19.64 -0.40
N ALA A 98 -13.16 20.06 0.23
CA ALA A 98 -12.01 20.60 -0.47
C ALA A 98 -11.20 19.49 -1.16
N LYS A 99 -10.45 19.85 -2.20
CA LYS A 99 -9.45 18.98 -2.84
C LYS A 99 -8.07 19.32 -2.29
N SER A 100 -7.23 18.31 -2.12
CA SER A 100 -5.79 18.49 -1.85
C SER A 100 -4.98 17.50 -2.66
N ARG A 101 -3.78 17.89 -3.04
CA ARG A 101 -2.81 16.95 -3.62
C ARG A 101 -1.96 16.39 -2.50
N GLU A 102 -1.84 15.08 -2.48
CA GLU A 102 -1.04 14.34 -1.52
C GLU A 102 -0.05 13.44 -2.27
N VAL A 103 1.19 13.47 -1.85
CA VAL A 103 2.23 12.56 -2.32
C VAL A 103 2.56 11.58 -1.20
N TYR A 104 2.60 10.29 -1.53
CA TYR A 104 2.90 9.24 -0.56
C TYR A 104 4.17 8.49 -0.94
N GLU A 105 4.86 8.03 0.08
CA GLU A 105 5.83 6.96 0.00
C GLU A 105 5.34 5.79 0.85
N ALA A 106 4.88 4.74 0.21
CA ALA A 106 4.32 3.56 0.87
C ALA A 106 4.80 2.24 0.22
N PRO A 107 6.12 1.95 0.24
CA PRO A 107 6.72 0.83 -0.47
C PRO A 107 6.11 -0.52 -0.11
N ALA A 108 6.04 -0.84 1.18
CA ALA A 108 5.49 -2.10 1.66
C ALA A 108 4.00 -2.25 1.33
N ALA A 109 3.22 -1.17 1.49
CA ALA A 109 1.80 -1.20 1.20
C ALA A 109 1.53 -1.53 -0.28
N VAL A 110 2.24 -0.89 -1.21
CA VAL A 110 2.10 -1.14 -2.65
C VAL A 110 2.40 -2.60 -2.98
N VAL A 111 3.48 -3.16 -2.45
CA VAL A 111 3.86 -4.56 -2.69
C VAL A 111 2.84 -5.53 -2.09
N LEU A 112 2.45 -5.32 -0.82
CA LEU A 112 1.50 -6.21 -0.14
C LEU A 112 0.12 -6.19 -0.79
N HIS A 113 -0.37 -5.00 -1.16
CA HIS A 113 -1.65 -4.90 -1.87
C HIS A 113 -1.62 -5.56 -3.25
N ALA A 114 -0.53 -5.41 -4.01
CA ALA A 114 -0.38 -6.08 -5.29
C ALA A 114 -0.37 -7.61 -5.13
N ALA A 115 0.43 -8.14 -4.20
CA ALA A 115 0.53 -9.58 -3.94
C ALA A 115 -0.78 -10.16 -3.40
N HIS A 116 -1.38 -9.52 -2.39
CA HIS A 116 -2.62 -10.00 -1.78
C HIS A 116 -3.79 -10.02 -2.78
N ARG A 117 -3.94 -8.98 -3.59
CA ARG A 117 -4.99 -8.89 -4.60
C ARG A 117 -4.92 -10.06 -5.59
N GLU A 118 -3.73 -10.39 -6.10
CA GLU A 118 -3.56 -11.49 -7.05
C GLU A 118 -3.80 -12.86 -6.38
N LEU A 119 -3.35 -13.05 -5.13
CA LEU A 119 -3.65 -14.27 -4.38
C LEU A 119 -5.17 -14.41 -4.16
N GLN A 120 -5.84 -13.36 -3.71
CA GLN A 120 -7.28 -13.38 -3.49
C GLN A 120 -8.02 -13.67 -4.80
N ALA A 121 -7.67 -13.03 -5.91
CA ALA A 121 -8.28 -13.28 -7.22
C ALA A 121 -8.08 -14.73 -7.67
N PHE A 122 -6.95 -15.34 -7.35
CA PHE A 122 -6.66 -16.74 -7.70
C PHE A 122 -7.49 -17.75 -6.89
N VAL A 123 -7.77 -17.47 -5.61
CA VAL A 123 -8.40 -18.43 -4.69
C VAL A 123 -9.90 -18.17 -4.43
N THR A 124 -10.44 -17.05 -4.92
CA THR A 124 -11.87 -16.72 -4.72
C THR A 124 -12.65 -16.67 -6.03
N PRO A 125 -13.96 -17.03 -6.02
CA PRO A 125 -14.83 -16.84 -7.17
C PRO A 125 -14.93 -15.35 -7.57
N ARG A 126 -15.11 -15.11 -8.86
CA ARG A 126 -15.15 -13.76 -9.46
C ARG A 126 -16.21 -12.83 -8.85
N ASP A 127 -17.38 -13.34 -8.54
CA ASP A 127 -18.47 -12.58 -7.92
C ASP A 127 -18.12 -12.14 -6.50
N LEU A 128 -17.45 -13.01 -5.73
CA LEU A 128 -16.98 -12.72 -4.38
C LEU A 128 -15.83 -11.71 -4.40
N GLU A 129 -14.90 -11.82 -5.35
CA GLU A 129 -13.83 -10.85 -5.55
C GLU A 129 -14.38 -9.45 -5.83
N ARG A 130 -15.39 -9.34 -6.70
CA ARG A 130 -16.06 -8.06 -7.00
C ARG A 130 -16.73 -7.47 -5.76
N LEU A 131 -17.51 -8.29 -5.06
CA LEU A 131 -18.19 -7.86 -3.83
C LEU A 131 -17.19 -7.34 -2.80
N THR A 132 -16.09 -8.05 -2.56
CA THR A 132 -15.07 -7.62 -1.58
C THR A 132 -14.35 -6.35 -2.02
N SER A 133 -14.13 -6.16 -3.32
CA SER A 133 -13.54 -4.92 -3.85
C SER A 133 -14.45 -3.71 -3.61
N GLU A 134 -15.75 -3.84 -3.87
CA GLU A 134 -16.75 -2.79 -3.61
C GLU A 134 -16.86 -2.47 -2.11
N LEU A 135 -16.87 -3.50 -1.28
CA LEU A 135 -16.89 -3.33 0.17
C LEU A 135 -15.60 -2.72 0.72
N GLY A 136 -14.46 -2.99 0.09
CA GLY A 136 -13.18 -2.36 0.43
C GLY A 136 -13.21 -0.84 0.27
N VAL A 137 -13.81 -0.32 -0.81
CA VAL A 137 -14.00 1.13 -1.01
C VAL A 137 -14.92 1.70 0.08
N LYS A 138 -16.00 1.00 0.41
CA LYS A 138 -16.91 1.43 1.48
C LYS A 138 -16.23 1.41 2.84
N TYR A 139 -15.41 0.40 3.10
CA TYR A 139 -14.63 0.29 4.33
C TYR A 139 -13.64 1.45 4.48
N ALA A 140 -12.90 1.76 3.42
CA ALA A 140 -11.98 2.90 3.39
C ALA A 140 -12.69 4.23 3.71
N ASP A 141 -13.88 4.45 3.15
CA ASP A 141 -14.70 5.64 3.43
C ASP A 141 -15.13 5.72 4.91
N LEU A 142 -15.50 4.58 5.51
CA LEU A 142 -15.83 4.53 6.95
C LEU A 142 -14.63 4.86 7.82
N VAL A 143 -13.45 4.31 7.50
CA VAL A 143 -12.20 4.57 8.23
C VAL A 143 -11.81 6.05 8.11
N TYR A 144 -11.83 6.58 6.89
CA TYR A 144 -11.48 7.98 6.61
C TYR A 144 -12.37 8.97 7.37
N LYS A 145 -13.66 8.66 7.51
CA LYS A 145 -14.63 9.48 8.25
C LYS A 145 -14.62 9.26 9.77
N GLY A 146 -13.73 8.42 10.27
CA GLY A 146 -13.66 8.10 11.71
C GLY A 146 -14.81 7.24 12.22
N LEU A 147 -15.52 6.53 11.34
CA LEU A 147 -16.70 5.70 11.66
C LEU A 147 -16.30 4.27 12.05
N TRP A 148 -15.22 4.14 12.82
CA TRP A 148 -14.65 2.86 13.23
C TRP A 148 -15.60 1.98 14.05
N TYR A 149 -16.41 2.58 14.92
CA TYR A 149 -17.30 1.86 15.85
C TYR A 149 -18.73 1.72 15.32
N THR A 150 -18.91 1.59 14.02
CA THR A 150 -20.23 1.45 13.40
C THR A 150 -20.56 -0.01 13.08
N ALA A 151 -21.84 -0.40 13.23
CA ALA A 151 -22.32 -1.72 12.85
C ALA A 151 -22.04 -2.05 11.38
N THR A 152 -22.03 -1.06 10.49
CA THR A 152 -21.69 -1.24 9.08
C THR A 152 -20.26 -1.72 8.91
N ARG A 153 -19.29 -1.11 9.61
CA ARG A 153 -17.91 -1.55 9.57
C ARG A 153 -17.76 -2.97 10.11
N GLU A 154 -18.41 -3.28 11.24
CA GLU A 154 -18.38 -4.62 11.84
C GLU A 154 -18.95 -5.70 10.92
N ALA A 155 -20.02 -5.39 10.20
CA ALA A 155 -20.60 -6.31 9.22
C ALA A 155 -19.64 -6.57 8.04
N ILE A 156 -18.95 -5.53 7.55
CA ILE A 156 -17.95 -5.68 6.50
C ILE A 156 -16.76 -6.50 7.02
N ASP A 157 -16.28 -6.26 8.23
CA ASP A 157 -15.21 -7.05 8.86
C ASP A 157 -15.54 -8.55 8.93
N ALA A 158 -16.76 -8.87 9.34
CA ALA A 158 -17.19 -10.26 9.45
C ALA A 158 -17.17 -10.96 8.08
N LEU A 159 -17.67 -10.27 7.03
CA LEU A 159 -17.66 -10.80 5.67
C LEU A 159 -16.23 -10.95 5.15
N VAL A 160 -15.41 -9.91 5.29
CA VAL A 160 -14.01 -9.93 4.81
C VAL A 160 -13.23 -11.02 5.54
N THR A 161 -13.35 -11.12 6.87
CA THR A 161 -12.67 -12.18 7.66
C THR A 161 -13.03 -13.56 7.14
N HIS A 162 -14.31 -13.81 6.86
CA HIS A 162 -14.75 -15.11 6.30
C HIS A 162 -14.15 -15.39 4.92
N VAL A 163 -14.07 -14.37 4.06
CA VAL A 163 -13.45 -14.52 2.72
C VAL A 163 -11.96 -14.81 2.85
N GLN A 164 -11.28 -14.13 3.75
CA GLN A 164 -9.83 -14.26 3.97
C GLN A 164 -9.40 -15.64 4.49
N GLU A 165 -10.30 -16.43 5.09
CA GLU A 165 -9.99 -17.82 5.49
C GLU A 165 -9.40 -18.67 4.35
N ARG A 166 -9.69 -18.34 3.09
CA ARG A 166 -9.22 -19.04 1.90
C ARG A 166 -7.97 -18.44 1.27
N VAL A 167 -7.61 -17.22 1.68
CA VAL A 167 -6.51 -16.46 1.07
C VAL A 167 -5.19 -16.89 1.73
N THR A 168 -4.74 -18.10 1.40
CA THR A 168 -3.51 -18.71 1.93
C THR A 168 -2.68 -19.22 0.76
N GLY A 169 -1.41 -18.85 0.73
CA GLY A 169 -0.48 -19.23 -0.33
C GLY A 169 0.76 -18.38 -0.36
N VAL A 170 1.59 -18.58 -1.37
CA VAL A 170 2.82 -17.81 -1.61
C VAL A 170 2.68 -17.07 -2.92
N ILE A 171 3.02 -15.80 -2.92
CA ILE A 171 3.07 -14.95 -4.11
C ILE A 171 4.49 -14.45 -4.34
N ARG A 172 4.95 -14.58 -5.57
CA ARG A 172 6.24 -14.05 -6.01
C ARG A 172 6.06 -12.73 -6.71
N VAL A 173 6.73 -11.69 -6.21
CA VAL A 173 6.77 -10.37 -6.84
C VAL A 173 8.17 -10.08 -7.38
N ARG A 174 8.21 -9.37 -8.50
CA ARG A 174 9.41 -8.80 -9.10
C ARG A 174 9.38 -7.29 -8.92
N LEU A 175 10.41 -6.74 -8.30
CA LEU A 175 10.58 -5.33 -8.01
C LEU A 175 11.70 -4.76 -8.88
N PHE A 176 11.39 -3.73 -9.68
CA PHE A 176 12.37 -3.17 -10.60
C PHE A 176 12.02 -1.74 -11.02
N LYS A 177 12.85 -0.76 -10.67
CA LYS A 177 12.78 0.64 -11.15
C LYS A 177 11.37 1.24 -11.11
N GLY A 178 10.72 1.19 -9.95
CA GLY A 178 9.37 1.73 -9.72
C GLY A 178 8.24 0.76 -10.09
N ASP A 179 8.53 -0.37 -10.74
CA ASP A 179 7.53 -1.37 -11.13
C ASP A 179 7.50 -2.54 -10.13
N CYS A 180 6.28 -2.92 -9.73
CA CYS A 180 6.01 -4.08 -8.88
C CYS A 180 5.06 -5.02 -9.63
N ARG A 181 5.55 -6.20 -10.02
CA ARG A 181 4.75 -7.20 -10.73
C ARG A 181 4.70 -8.50 -9.98
N VAL A 182 3.51 -9.09 -9.93
CA VAL A 182 3.37 -10.50 -9.57
C VAL A 182 3.84 -11.35 -10.75
N VAL A 183 4.71 -12.33 -10.46
CA VAL A 183 5.35 -13.21 -11.46
C VAL A 183 5.26 -14.69 -11.11
N GLY A 184 4.58 -15.05 -10.02
CA GLY A 184 4.33 -16.43 -9.61
C GLY A 184 3.52 -16.51 -8.32
#